data_ea7a96b6244ee666d7317f614ebf1fe4
#
_entry.id   ea7a96b6244ee666d7317f614ebf1fe4
#
_cell.length_a   1.000
_cell.length_b   1.000
_cell.length_c   1.000
_cell.angle_alpha   90.00
_cell.angle_beta   90.00
_cell.angle_gamma   90.00
#
_symmetry.space_group_name_H-M   'P 1'
#
loop_
_entity.id
_entity.type
_entity.pdbx_description
1 polymer ?
#
loop_
_entity_poly.entity_id
_entity_poly.type
_entity_poly.pdbx_seq_one_letter_code
_entity_poly.pdbx_strand_id
1 'polypeptide(L)'
;MDPITEMLRDENNELERLAAKRDELKKKLEEHRSGNISEEELKQMTEERKDIEKEILLRTKHRDELIAAAEKNKNQGEGRNIMNENILHFKDGMERMDVIATAEYRSAFFKRLQRKPADEIEKRAMTSAATSAGAAIPTQTMDMIIGQLRESDSLLSLITLENIPALTSFPVENVVNDAAWVSEGTDSTPSNDTLKAVALAAYTLIKTIKITAQVARMSIDAFETWLVNALVRKLRAACDKAVISGTGSNQPTGLDSQSWDGTNSVTVTAGSTATYDNLVDLEALVGEGFITNAVWVFNRKMKATLLKLKDDQKRPIFERAIEDGFVGYLLGYPVRLDANVKDGEAYFGDWKAGYVMNFAQPIEIASSEEAGFMSGSVVYRGMALADGKPTGVKGALVKLVQAMA
;
A
#
# COMPACT_ATOMS: atom_id res chain seq x y z
N MET A 1 33.77 6.23 -1.91
CA MET A 1 32.99 6.09 -0.66
C MET A 1 32.47 7.48 -0.31
N ASP A 2 31.23 7.58 0.10
CA ASP A 2 30.64 8.84 0.53
C ASP A 2 31.33 9.29 1.84
N PRO A 3 31.78 10.55 1.97
CA PRO A 3 32.44 11.07 3.16
C PRO A 3 31.69 10.78 4.47
N ILE A 4 30.36 10.80 4.43
CA ILE A 4 29.52 10.53 5.60
C ILE A 4 29.61 9.04 6.00
N THR A 5 29.70 8.13 5.04
CA THR A 5 29.86 6.68 5.29
C THR A 5 31.20 6.36 5.93
N GLU A 6 32.26 7.08 5.56
CA GLU A 6 33.59 6.96 6.15
C GLU A 6 33.59 7.49 7.59
N MET A 7 32.99 8.65 7.84
CA MET A 7 32.80 9.22 9.17
C MET A 7 31.97 8.32 10.10
N LEU A 8 30.91 7.70 9.61
CA LEU A 8 30.09 6.74 10.36
C LEU A 8 30.87 5.48 10.74
N ARG A 9 31.73 5.01 9.85
CA ARG A 9 32.59 3.85 10.12
C ARG A 9 33.61 4.15 11.20
N ASP A 10 34.24 5.34 11.16
CA ASP A 10 35.22 5.77 12.13
C ASP A 10 34.55 5.97 13.49
N GLU A 11 33.37 6.55 13.55
CA GLU A 11 32.63 6.76 14.80
C GLU A 11 32.18 5.44 15.43
N ASN A 12 31.77 4.45 14.63
CA ASN A 12 31.45 3.10 15.13
C ASN A 12 32.69 2.38 15.70
N ASN A 13 33.83 2.48 15.04
CA ASN A 13 35.07 1.87 15.51
C ASN A 13 35.52 2.47 16.87
N GLU A 14 35.40 3.80 17.05
CA GLU A 14 35.72 4.47 18.31
C GLU A 14 34.70 4.12 19.41
N LEU A 15 33.41 3.99 19.09
CA LEU A 15 32.38 3.55 20.03
C LEU A 15 32.68 2.12 20.55
N GLU A 16 33.05 1.21 19.65
CA GLU A 16 33.46 -0.17 20.05
C GLU A 16 34.68 -0.16 20.96
N ARG A 17 35.68 0.67 20.65
CA ARG A 17 36.90 0.83 21.49
C ARG A 17 36.57 1.36 22.87
N LEU A 18 35.75 2.38 22.99
CA LEU A 18 35.34 2.96 24.26
C LEU A 18 34.47 1.99 25.08
N ALA A 19 33.58 1.23 24.41
CA ALA A 19 32.80 0.19 25.07
C ALA A 19 33.66 -0.93 25.63
N ALA A 20 34.67 -1.41 24.90
CA ALA A 20 35.64 -2.39 25.39
C ALA A 20 36.43 -1.89 26.59
N LYS A 21 36.88 -0.63 26.56
CA LYS A 21 37.61 0.01 27.69
C LYS A 21 36.73 0.18 28.92
N ARG A 22 35.45 0.55 28.73
CA ARG A 22 34.48 0.62 29.84
C ARG A 22 34.28 -0.76 30.51
N ASP A 23 34.14 -1.81 29.70
CA ASP A 23 33.88 -3.16 30.19
C ASP A 23 35.12 -3.75 30.87
N GLU A 24 36.32 -3.41 30.39
CA GLU A 24 37.58 -3.74 31.09
C GLU A 24 37.68 -3.07 32.46
N LEU A 25 37.37 -1.77 32.55
CA LEU A 25 37.34 -1.05 33.82
C LEU A 25 36.28 -1.61 34.77
N LYS A 26 35.10 -1.99 34.23
CA LYS A 26 34.04 -2.64 35.02
C LYS A 26 34.52 -3.97 35.60
N LYS A 27 35.21 -4.78 34.80
CA LYS A 27 35.76 -6.06 35.23
C LYS A 27 36.85 -5.86 36.33
N LYS A 28 37.74 -4.90 36.16
CA LYS A 28 38.72 -4.52 37.16
C LYS A 28 38.09 -4.06 38.49
N LEU A 29 37.03 -3.26 38.41
CA LEU A 29 36.26 -2.81 39.58
C LEU A 29 35.52 -3.96 40.29
N GLU A 30 35.06 -4.97 39.58
CA GLU A 30 34.43 -6.17 40.15
C GLU A 30 35.45 -7.12 40.76
N GLU A 31 36.60 -7.34 40.11
CA GLU A 31 37.72 -8.18 40.63
C GLU A 31 38.34 -7.58 41.89
N HIS A 32 38.38 -6.27 41.98
CA HIS A 32 39.00 -5.55 43.11
C HIS A 32 38.04 -5.28 44.28
N ARG A 33 36.76 -5.62 44.15
CA ARG A 33 35.80 -5.56 45.26
C ARG A 33 36.07 -6.60 46.37
N SER A 34 37.01 -7.54 46.12
CA SER A 34 37.43 -8.62 47.03
C SER A 34 38.85 -8.52 47.54
N GLY A 35 39.64 -7.44 47.27
CA GLY A 35 41.05 -7.32 47.71
C GLY A 35 41.47 -5.88 47.89
N ASN A 36 42.42 -5.65 48.82
CA ASN A 36 42.99 -4.38 49.28
C ASN A 36 43.41 -3.42 48.16
N ILE A 37 42.58 -2.45 47.85
CA ILE A 37 42.94 -1.27 47.06
C ILE A 37 42.70 -0.03 47.91
N SER A 38 43.53 1.03 47.71
CA SER A 38 43.36 2.31 48.38
C SER A 38 42.05 2.99 47.89
N GLU A 39 41.36 3.67 48.80
CA GLU A 39 40.13 4.43 48.49
C GLU A 39 40.33 5.45 47.36
N GLU A 40 41.54 5.93 47.16
CA GLU A 40 41.89 6.89 46.10
C GLU A 40 41.91 6.26 44.70
N GLU A 41 42.46 5.05 44.57
CA GLU A 41 42.45 4.32 43.26
C GLU A 41 41.06 3.90 42.87
N LEU A 42 40.20 3.53 43.80
CA LEU A 42 38.79 3.19 43.54
C LEU A 42 38.01 4.42 43.06
N LYS A 43 38.27 5.60 43.62
CA LYS A 43 37.70 6.87 43.19
C LYS A 43 38.15 7.24 41.77
N GLN A 44 39.44 7.10 41.46
CA GLN A 44 39.98 7.40 40.13
C GLN A 44 39.36 6.48 39.04
N MET A 45 39.30 5.18 39.27
CA MET A 45 38.71 4.24 38.32
C MET A 45 37.20 4.48 38.12
N THR A 46 36.50 4.93 39.17
CA THR A 46 35.09 5.27 39.11
C THR A 46 34.83 6.56 38.30
N GLU A 47 35.71 7.54 38.46
CA GLU A 47 35.68 8.79 37.69
C GLU A 47 36.03 8.53 36.21
N GLU A 48 37.10 7.76 35.93
CA GLU A 48 37.44 7.38 34.55
C GLU A 48 36.31 6.64 33.85
N ARG A 49 35.58 5.74 34.53
CA ARG A 49 34.41 5.06 33.98
C ARG A 49 33.31 6.03 33.65
N LYS A 50 33.01 6.99 34.52
CA LYS A 50 31.98 8.01 34.27
C LYS A 50 32.34 8.91 33.08
N ASP A 51 33.63 9.24 32.92
CA ASP A 51 34.06 10.07 31.80
C ASP A 51 33.96 9.31 30.46
N ILE A 52 34.31 8.02 30.45
CA ILE A 52 34.10 7.14 29.29
C ILE A 52 32.59 7.00 28.96
N GLU A 53 31.71 6.84 29.97
CA GLU A 53 30.26 6.78 29.77
C GLU A 53 29.73 8.08 29.18
N LYS A 54 30.22 9.24 29.60
CA LYS A 54 29.88 10.55 29.02
C LYS A 54 30.34 10.64 27.55
N GLU A 55 31.56 10.19 27.27
CA GLU A 55 32.13 10.22 25.92
C GLU A 55 31.35 9.30 24.99
N ILE A 56 30.98 8.09 25.42
CA ILE A 56 30.11 7.17 24.67
C ILE A 56 28.77 7.83 24.36
N LEU A 57 28.15 8.52 25.33
CA LEU A 57 26.87 9.20 25.12
C LEU A 57 26.99 10.33 24.09
N LEU A 58 28.07 11.08 24.13
CA LEU A 58 28.33 12.21 23.23
C LEU A 58 28.58 11.72 21.79
N ARG A 59 29.39 10.67 21.63
CA ARG A 59 29.66 10.04 20.33
C ARG A 59 28.44 9.32 19.77
N THR A 60 27.60 8.72 20.60
CA THR A 60 26.34 8.12 20.16
C THR A 60 25.40 9.20 19.58
N LYS A 61 25.31 10.36 20.24
CA LYS A 61 24.54 11.50 19.68
C LYS A 61 25.09 11.99 18.36
N HIS A 62 26.42 12.13 18.26
CA HIS A 62 27.06 12.56 17.02
C HIS A 62 26.85 11.54 15.88
N ARG A 63 26.92 10.24 16.17
CA ARG A 63 26.60 9.19 15.22
C ARG A 63 25.13 9.30 14.75
N ASP A 64 24.20 9.50 15.67
CA ASP A 64 22.77 9.61 15.36
C ASP A 64 22.48 10.88 14.52
N GLU A 65 23.21 11.98 14.75
CA GLU A 65 23.19 13.19 13.93
C GLU A 65 23.75 12.93 12.52
N LEU A 66 24.81 12.14 12.39
CA LEU A 66 25.36 11.73 11.09
C LEU A 66 24.41 10.82 10.32
N ILE A 67 23.72 9.90 11.00
CA ILE A 67 22.68 9.07 10.41
C ILE A 67 21.52 9.94 9.91
N ALA A 68 21.05 10.88 10.74
CA ALA A 68 19.99 11.82 10.33
C ALA A 68 20.41 12.72 9.17
N ALA A 69 21.69 13.14 9.13
CA ALA A 69 22.24 13.90 8.01
C ALA A 69 22.37 13.05 6.73
N ALA A 70 22.75 11.77 6.87
CA ALA A 70 22.79 10.82 5.75
C ALA A 70 21.38 10.57 5.18
N GLU A 71 20.39 10.38 6.06
CA GLU A 71 18.98 10.24 5.66
C GLU A 71 18.42 11.51 5.03
N LYS A 72 18.80 12.68 5.55
CA LYS A 72 18.38 13.97 4.97
C LYS A 72 19.02 14.24 3.60
N ASN A 73 20.30 13.86 3.42
CA ASN A 73 20.96 13.89 2.11
C ASN A 73 20.37 12.87 1.15
N LYS A 74 20.00 11.69 1.64
CA LYS A 74 19.28 10.67 0.88
C LYS A 74 17.93 11.21 0.39
N ASN A 75 17.16 11.83 1.27
CA ASN A 75 15.85 12.42 0.95
C ASN A 75 15.94 13.68 0.05
N GLN A 76 17.03 14.44 0.09
CA GLN A 76 17.25 15.57 -0.82
C GLN A 76 17.80 15.14 -2.20
N GLY A 77 18.41 13.95 -2.28
CA GLY A 77 18.84 13.31 -3.54
C GLY A 77 17.72 12.55 -4.25
N GLU A 78 16.70 12.12 -3.54
CA GLU A 78 15.61 11.30 -4.06
C GLU A 78 14.62 12.03 -5.00
N GLY A 79 14.70 13.35 -5.13
CA GLY A 79 13.99 14.09 -6.20
C GLY A 79 14.56 13.91 -7.60
N ARG A 80 15.73 13.28 -7.80
CA ARG A 80 16.40 13.12 -9.08
C ARG A 80 17.09 11.79 -9.39
N ASN A 81 17.18 10.81 -8.48
CA ASN A 81 17.91 9.55 -8.74
C ASN A 81 17.41 8.36 -7.90
N ILE A 82 16.13 7.97 -8.02
CA ILE A 82 15.64 6.67 -7.54
C ILE A 82 16.03 5.52 -8.49
N MET A 83 16.99 5.71 -9.40
CA MET A 83 17.34 4.70 -10.40
C MET A 83 18.73 4.07 -10.30
N ASN A 84 19.55 4.32 -9.28
CA ASN A 84 20.97 3.91 -9.44
C ASN A 84 21.66 3.14 -8.31
N GLU A 85 21.02 2.61 -7.28
CA GLU A 85 21.79 1.94 -6.21
C GLU A 85 21.62 0.43 -6.05
N ASN A 86 20.81 -0.27 -6.88
CA ASN A 86 20.84 -1.75 -6.93
C ASN A 86 20.42 -2.27 -8.31
N ILE A 87 21.06 -1.79 -9.38
CA ILE A 87 20.83 -2.35 -10.71
C ILE A 87 21.54 -3.70 -10.77
N LEU A 88 20.78 -4.78 -10.68
CA LEU A 88 21.26 -6.12 -10.98
C LEU A 88 21.61 -6.21 -12.47
N HIS A 89 22.81 -6.67 -12.77
CA HIS A 89 23.27 -6.94 -14.12
C HIS A 89 23.18 -8.43 -14.44
N PHE A 90 22.75 -8.75 -15.65
CA PHE A 90 22.62 -10.12 -16.11
C PHE A 90 23.97 -10.86 -16.12
N LYS A 91 23.98 -12.07 -15.57
CA LYS A 91 25.08 -13.05 -15.66
C LYS A 91 24.51 -14.39 -16.06
N ASP A 92 25.26 -15.15 -16.86
CA ASP A 92 24.87 -16.50 -17.24
C ASP A 92 24.77 -17.38 -15.99
N GLY A 93 23.69 -18.16 -15.88
CA GLY A 93 23.43 -19.05 -14.73
C GLY A 93 22.61 -18.43 -13.58
N MET A 94 22.12 -17.23 -13.71
CA MET A 94 21.19 -16.61 -12.72
C MET A 94 19.85 -17.34 -12.71
N GLU A 95 19.21 -17.39 -11.54
CA GLU A 95 17.83 -17.85 -11.43
C GLU A 95 16.88 -16.91 -12.18
N ARG A 96 15.78 -17.45 -12.67
CA ARG A 96 14.82 -16.70 -13.49
C ARG A 96 14.30 -15.42 -12.83
N MET A 97 14.02 -15.47 -11.53
CA MET A 97 13.51 -14.30 -10.79
C MET A 97 14.54 -13.18 -10.75
N ASP A 98 15.81 -13.52 -10.59
CA ASP A 98 16.92 -12.57 -10.59
C ASP A 98 17.13 -11.97 -11.99
N VAL A 99 17.00 -12.79 -13.04
CA VAL A 99 17.11 -12.33 -14.44
C VAL A 99 16.05 -11.26 -14.75
N ILE A 100 14.81 -11.45 -14.32
CA ILE A 100 13.70 -10.50 -14.53
C ILE A 100 13.95 -9.15 -13.82
N ALA A 101 14.76 -9.16 -12.76
CA ALA A 101 15.14 -7.96 -12.02
C ALA A 101 16.34 -7.21 -12.63
N THR A 102 17.00 -7.76 -13.67
CA THR A 102 18.19 -7.13 -14.28
C THR A 102 17.84 -5.98 -15.21
N ALA A 103 18.78 -5.04 -15.33
CA ALA A 103 18.65 -3.88 -16.25
C ALA A 103 18.58 -4.30 -17.71
N GLU A 104 19.36 -5.33 -18.09
CA GLU A 104 19.42 -5.88 -19.43
C GLU A 104 18.08 -6.51 -19.83
N TYR A 105 17.46 -7.27 -18.92
CA TYR A 105 16.12 -7.82 -19.17
C TYR A 105 15.08 -6.73 -19.35
N ARG A 106 15.09 -5.70 -18.48
CA ARG A 106 14.20 -4.54 -18.58
C ARG A 106 14.39 -3.82 -19.92
N SER A 107 15.62 -3.53 -20.30
CA SER A 107 15.93 -2.91 -21.60
C SER A 107 15.46 -3.75 -22.77
N ALA A 108 15.73 -5.06 -22.75
CA ALA A 108 15.30 -6.02 -23.78
C ALA A 108 13.77 -6.08 -23.91
N PHE A 109 13.06 -6.10 -22.78
CA PHE A 109 11.60 -6.12 -22.74
C PHE A 109 10.99 -4.88 -23.41
N PHE A 110 11.48 -3.68 -23.07
CA PHE A 110 10.98 -2.44 -23.68
C PHE A 110 11.46 -2.25 -25.11
N LYS A 111 12.69 -2.66 -25.47
CA LYS A 111 13.15 -2.70 -26.87
C LYS A 111 12.25 -3.62 -27.71
N ARG A 112 11.86 -4.77 -27.17
CA ARG A 112 10.91 -5.67 -27.84
C ARG A 112 9.55 -5.02 -28.04
N LEU A 113 9.01 -4.31 -27.03
CA LEU A 113 7.75 -3.57 -27.15
C LEU A 113 7.84 -2.44 -28.18
N GLN A 114 8.98 -1.73 -28.24
CA GLN A 114 9.28 -0.68 -29.22
C GLN A 114 9.78 -1.21 -30.57
N ARG A 115 10.02 -2.53 -30.68
CA ARG A 115 10.62 -3.19 -31.85
C ARG A 115 11.98 -2.67 -32.26
N LYS A 116 12.75 -2.27 -31.28
CA LYS A 116 14.16 -1.93 -31.44
C LYS A 116 15.03 -3.19 -31.38
N PRO A 117 16.16 -3.23 -32.08
CA PRO A 117 17.10 -4.36 -31.96
C PRO A 117 17.64 -4.41 -30.52
N ALA A 118 17.65 -5.60 -29.94
CA ALA A 118 18.28 -5.87 -28.66
C ALA A 118 19.72 -6.37 -28.87
N ASP A 119 20.60 -6.02 -27.92
CA ASP A 119 21.98 -6.47 -27.91
C ASP A 119 22.07 -7.97 -27.53
N GLU A 120 23.23 -8.62 -27.73
CA GLU A 120 23.39 -10.06 -27.49
C GLU A 120 23.16 -10.42 -25.99
N ILE A 121 23.60 -9.58 -25.07
CA ILE A 121 23.38 -9.77 -23.62
C ILE A 121 21.90 -9.66 -23.29
N GLU A 122 21.22 -8.68 -23.84
CA GLU A 122 19.79 -8.45 -23.69
C GLU A 122 18.96 -9.63 -24.26
N LYS A 123 19.36 -10.17 -25.42
CA LYS A 123 18.73 -11.37 -26.00
C LYS A 123 18.87 -12.58 -25.11
N ARG A 124 20.06 -12.79 -24.52
CA ARG A 124 20.30 -13.89 -23.56
C ARG A 124 19.45 -13.74 -22.31
N ALA A 125 19.42 -12.53 -21.70
CA ALA A 125 18.56 -12.24 -20.55
C ALA A 125 17.09 -12.57 -20.86
N MET A 126 16.60 -12.13 -22.03
CA MET A 126 15.23 -12.40 -22.45
C MET A 126 14.96 -13.90 -22.65
N THR A 127 15.93 -14.65 -23.21
CA THR A 127 15.81 -16.09 -23.43
C THR A 127 15.83 -16.86 -22.11
N SER A 128 16.69 -16.47 -21.17
CA SER A 128 16.82 -17.11 -19.85
C SER A 128 15.57 -16.90 -18.97
N ALA A 129 14.86 -15.78 -19.15
CA ALA A 129 13.62 -15.51 -18.43
C ALA A 129 12.36 -15.99 -19.14
N ALA A 130 12.44 -16.43 -20.42
CA ALA A 130 11.30 -16.84 -21.22
C ALA A 130 10.57 -18.06 -20.64
N THR A 131 9.23 -18.02 -20.69
CA THR A 131 8.37 -19.17 -20.41
C THR A 131 7.45 -19.44 -21.57
N SER A 132 6.74 -20.57 -21.52
CA SER A 132 5.63 -20.89 -22.45
C SER A 132 4.52 -19.84 -22.46
N ALA A 133 4.38 -19.07 -21.37
CA ALA A 133 3.38 -17.98 -21.24
C ALA A 133 3.86 -16.64 -21.81
N GLY A 134 5.11 -16.53 -22.28
CA GLY A 134 5.68 -15.29 -22.83
C GLY A 134 6.69 -14.58 -21.90
N ALA A 135 7.01 -13.33 -22.23
CA ALA A 135 7.94 -12.52 -21.44
C ALA A 135 7.23 -11.90 -20.23
N ALA A 136 7.76 -12.13 -19.03
CA ALA A 136 7.27 -11.51 -17.81
C ALA A 136 7.57 -10.00 -17.79
N ILE A 137 6.78 -9.22 -17.07
CA ILE A 137 7.09 -7.80 -16.85
C ILE A 137 8.31 -7.71 -15.92
N PRO A 138 9.28 -6.81 -16.22
CA PRO A 138 10.42 -6.57 -15.33
C PRO A 138 9.98 -6.20 -13.91
N THR A 139 10.71 -6.67 -12.90
CA THR A 139 10.34 -6.46 -11.48
C THR A 139 10.19 -4.98 -11.14
N GLN A 140 11.10 -4.12 -11.58
CA GLN A 140 11.03 -2.68 -11.35
C GLN A 140 9.76 -2.05 -11.96
N THR A 141 9.38 -2.47 -13.15
CA THR A 141 8.14 -2.00 -13.80
C THR A 141 6.92 -2.51 -13.05
N MET A 142 6.95 -3.75 -12.53
CA MET A 142 5.88 -4.30 -11.72
C MET A 142 5.70 -3.51 -10.43
N ASP A 143 6.78 -3.13 -9.74
CA ASP A 143 6.74 -2.31 -8.54
C ASP A 143 6.14 -0.92 -8.82
N MET A 144 6.50 -0.30 -9.95
CA MET A 144 5.87 0.95 -10.40
C MET A 144 4.36 0.78 -10.64
N ILE A 145 3.95 -0.31 -11.25
CA ILE A 145 2.52 -0.63 -11.49
C ILE A 145 1.77 -0.79 -10.17
N ILE A 146 2.32 -1.58 -9.24
CA ILE A 146 1.71 -1.80 -7.92
C ILE A 146 1.63 -0.49 -7.14
N GLY A 147 2.70 0.32 -7.16
CA GLY A 147 2.72 1.65 -6.55
C GLY A 147 1.60 2.55 -7.07
N GLN A 148 1.42 2.61 -8.39
CA GLN A 148 0.34 3.40 -9.00
C GLN A 148 -1.07 2.86 -8.75
N LEU A 149 -1.23 1.54 -8.62
CA LEU A 149 -2.51 0.94 -8.23
C LEU A 149 -2.90 1.33 -6.80
N ARG A 150 -1.92 1.41 -5.89
CA ARG A 150 -2.10 1.79 -4.48
C ARG A 150 -1.91 3.28 -4.20
N GLU A 151 -1.92 4.11 -5.22
CA GLU A 151 -1.78 5.56 -5.06
C GLU A 151 -2.87 6.11 -4.13
N SER A 152 -2.51 7.08 -3.29
CA SER A 152 -3.35 7.56 -2.18
C SER A 152 -4.72 8.12 -2.59
N ASP A 153 -4.94 8.43 -3.87
CA ASP A 153 -6.23 8.91 -4.38
C ASP A 153 -7.18 7.78 -4.85
N SER A 154 -6.74 6.50 -4.83
CA SER A 154 -7.53 5.34 -5.26
C SER A 154 -8.22 4.65 -4.10
N LEU A 155 -9.45 4.13 -4.32
CA LEU A 155 -10.13 3.25 -3.37
C LEU A 155 -9.36 1.96 -3.12
N LEU A 156 -8.56 1.50 -4.09
CA LEU A 156 -7.73 0.32 -3.93
C LEU A 156 -6.71 0.44 -2.79
N SER A 157 -6.35 1.66 -2.38
CA SER A 157 -5.48 1.86 -1.22
C SER A 157 -6.17 1.63 0.12
N LEU A 158 -7.49 1.70 0.16
CA LEU A 158 -8.30 1.50 1.37
C LEU A 158 -8.71 0.05 1.58
N ILE A 159 -8.87 -0.74 0.52
CA ILE A 159 -9.39 -2.12 0.56
C ILE A 159 -8.27 -3.15 0.72
N THR A 160 -8.64 -4.39 1.04
CA THR A 160 -7.71 -5.53 1.04
C THR A 160 -7.45 -5.99 -0.39
N LEU A 161 -6.17 -5.93 -0.79
CA LEU A 161 -5.70 -6.41 -2.09
C LEU A 161 -4.88 -7.68 -1.91
N GLU A 162 -5.30 -8.76 -2.56
CA GLU A 162 -4.63 -10.04 -2.61
C GLU A 162 -4.08 -10.33 -4.01
N ASN A 163 -3.04 -11.15 -4.09
CA ASN A 163 -2.43 -11.60 -5.34
C ASN A 163 -2.31 -13.13 -5.32
N ILE A 164 -3.44 -13.82 -5.18
CA ILE A 164 -3.46 -15.27 -5.11
C ILE A 164 -3.87 -15.82 -6.48
N PRO A 165 -2.99 -16.58 -7.16
CA PRO A 165 -3.33 -17.18 -8.44
C PRO A 165 -4.44 -18.22 -8.29
N ALA A 166 -5.33 -18.30 -9.27
CA ALA A 166 -6.49 -19.18 -9.38
C ALA A 166 -7.76 -18.73 -8.63
N LEU A 167 -8.82 -19.50 -8.79
CA LEU A 167 -10.10 -19.37 -8.08
C LEU A 167 -9.84 -19.51 -6.57
N THR A 168 -10.08 -18.46 -5.83
CA THR A 168 -9.77 -18.40 -4.40
C THR A 168 -11.06 -18.15 -3.63
N SER A 169 -11.24 -18.86 -2.54
CA SER A 169 -12.23 -18.50 -1.53
C SER A 169 -11.54 -17.77 -0.38
N PHE A 170 -11.95 -16.56 -0.12
CA PHE A 170 -11.47 -15.78 1.00
C PHE A 170 -12.31 -16.08 2.23
N PRO A 171 -11.74 -16.66 3.32
CA PRO A 171 -12.50 -16.95 4.52
C PRO A 171 -12.76 -15.65 5.27
N VAL A 172 -14.02 -15.45 5.64
CA VAL A 172 -14.48 -14.32 6.46
C VAL A 172 -15.19 -14.88 7.67
N GLU A 173 -14.92 -14.35 8.83
CA GLU A 173 -15.63 -14.68 10.06
C GLU A 173 -17.09 -14.26 9.93
N ASN A 174 -18.00 -15.20 10.15
CA ASN A 174 -19.44 -14.96 10.05
C ASN A 174 -20.10 -14.89 11.43
N VAL A 175 -19.79 -15.85 12.29
CA VAL A 175 -20.24 -15.88 13.68
C VAL A 175 -19.06 -16.32 14.53
N VAL A 176 -18.64 -15.44 15.42
CA VAL A 176 -17.65 -15.71 16.47
C VAL A 176 -18.40 -15.66 17.79
N ASN A 177 -18.32 -16.73 18.54
CA ASN A 177 -18.96 -16.79 19.85
C ASN A 177 -17.98 -16.27 20.92
N ASP A 178 -18.51 -15.57 21.91
CA ASP A 178 -17.71 -15.05 23.01
C ASP A 178 -17.12 -16.16 23.87
N ALA A 179 -15.95 -15.90 24.47
CA ALA A 179 -15.36 -16.75 25.47
C ALA A 179 -16.22 -16.71 26.75
N ALA A 180 -16.55 -17.87 27.29
CA ALA A 180 -17.34 -17.99 28.54
C ALA A 180 -16.41 -18.22 29.74
N TRP A 181 -16.70 -17.54 30.85
CA TRP A 181 -16.09 -17.83 32.15
C TRP A 181 -16.75 -19.07 32.74
N VAL A 182 -15.97 -20.12 33.03
CA VAL A 182 -16.45 -21.35 33.68
C VAL A 182 -15.81 -21.50 35.05
N SER A 183 -16.56 -22.10 35.99
CA SER A 183 -16.04 -22.40 37.31
C SER A 183 -15.00 -23.51 37.23
N GLU A 184 -14.04 -23.50 38.16
CA GLU A 184 -13.04 -24.55 38.27
C GLU A 184 -13.67 -25.94 38.35
N GLY A 185 -13.23 -26.86 37.50
CA GLY A 185 -13.77 -28.23 37.44
C GLY A 185 -15.05 -28.40 36.62
N THR A 186 -15.52 -27.38 35.91
CA THR A 186 -16.69 -27.45 35.02
C THR A 186 -16.23 -27.50 33.56
N ASP A 187 -16.78 -28.43 32.78
CA ASP A 187 -16.50 -28.52 31.34
C ASP A 187 -17.11 -27.33 30.59
N SER A 188 -16.32 -26.73 29.70
CA SER A 188 -16.81 -25.69 28.80
C SER A 188 -17.59 -26.33 27.64
N THR A 189 -18.76 -25.80 27.32
CA THR A 189 -19.52 -26.21 26.14
C THR A 189 -18.88 -25.67 24.89
N PRO A 190 -18.41 -26.52 23.92
CA PRO A 190 -17.84 -26.01 22.67
C PRO A 190 -18.85 -25.17 21.90
N SER A 191 -18.50 -23.98 21.53
CA SER A 191 -19.26 -23.13 20.61
C SER A 191 -18.82 -23.36 19.16
N ASN A 192 -19.75 -23.34 18.22
CA ASN A 192 -19.44 -23.49 16.80
C ASN A 192 -19.26 -22.10 16.15
N ASP A 193 -18.01 -21.72 15.95
CA ASP A 193 -17.71 -20.57 15.12
C ASP A 193 -17.86 -20.94 13.64
N THR A 194 -18.49 -20.07 12.88
CA THR A 194 -18.72 -20.31 11.45
C THR A 194 -17.94 -19.34 10.58
N LEU A 195 -17.22 -19.90 9.62
CA LEU A 195 -16.53 -19.15 8.59
C LEU A 195 -17.42 -19.09 7.32
N LYS A 196 -17.56 -17.90 6.76
CA LYS A 196 -18.16 -17.69 5.44
C LYS A 196 -17.05 -17.59 4.41
N ALA A 197 -17.13 -18.38 3.35
CA ALA A 197 -16.21 -18.29 2.24
C ALA A 197 -16.73 -17.31 1.18
N VAL A 198 -15.99 -16.24 0.90
CA VAL A 198 -16.26 -15.35 -0.22
C VAL A 198 -15.53 -15.91 -1.44
N ALA A 199 -16.25 -16.56 -2.35
CA ALA A 199 -15.66 -17.09 -3.58
C ALA A 199 -15.37 -15.97 -4.56
N LEU A 200 -14.11 -15.86 -4.98
CA LEU A 200 -13.64 -14.91 -5.98
C LEU A 200 -13.40 -15.63 -7.30
N ALA A 201 -13.91 -15.05 -8.39
CA ALA A 201 -13.66 -15.49 -9.76
C ALA A 201 -12.44 -14.75 -10.34
N ALA A 202 -12.09 -15.05 -11.57
CA ALA A 202 -11.02 -14.34 -12.30
C ALA A 202 -11.61 -13.72 -13.56
N TYR A 203 -12.08 -12.48 -13.48
CA TYR A 203 -12.58 -11.74 -14.62
C TYR A 203 -11.47 -11.02 -15.35
N THR A 204 -11.55 -10.99 -16.66
CA THR A 204 -10.54 -10.36 -17.50
C THR A 204 -10.76 -8.85 -17.60
N LEU A 205 -9.80 -8.07 -17.11
CA LEU A 205 -9.76 -6.62 -17.26
C LEU A 205 -8.75 -6.27 -18.35
N ILE A 206 -9.20 -5.64 -19.44
CA ILE A 206 -8.35 -5.29 -20.58
C ILE A 206 -8.43 -3.79 -20.89
N LYS A 207 -7.27 -3.19 -21.14
CA LYS A 207 -7.14 -1.87 -21.74
C LYS A 207 -6.21 -1.92 -22.95
N THR A 208 -6.70 -1.48 -24.10
CA THR A 208 -5.90 -1.33 -25.33
C THR A 208 -5.68 0.15 -25.64
N ILE A 209 -4.47 0.47 -26.11
CA ILE A 209 -4.07 1.81 -26.56
C ILE A 209 -3.44 1.67 -27.94
N LYS A 210 -3.93 2.45 -28.90
CA LYS A 210 -3.37 2.53 -30.25
C LYS A 210 -2.49 3.76 -30.37
N ILE A 211 -1.25 3.59 -30.81
CA ILE A 211 -0.24 4.64 -30.87
C ILE A 211 0.40 4.68 -32.25
N THR A 212 0.68 5.88 -32.74
CA THR A 212 1.41 6.07 -33.99
C THR A 212 2.89 5.68 -33.84
N ALA A 213 3.53 5.28 -34.93
CA ALA A 213 4.94 4.89 -34.95
C ALA A 213 5.91 5.97 -34.44
N GLN A 214 5.47 7.23 -34.33
CA GLN A 214 6.28 8.33 -33.79
C GLN A 214 6.59 8.13 -32.30
N VAL A 215 5.63 7.64 -31.51
CA VAL A 215 5.82 7.41 -30.07
C VAL A 215 6.76 6.24 -29.80
N ALA A 216 6.84 5.27 -30.71
CA ALA A 216 7.80 4.17 -30.63
C ALA A 216 9.29 4.63 -30.73
N ARG A 217 9.54 5.88 -31.14
CA ARG A 217 10.89 6.45 -31.20
C ARG A 217 11.38 7.10 -29.90
N MET A 218 10.54 7.16 -28.86
CA MET A 218 10.93 7.68 -27.55
C MET A 218 12.09 6.88 -26.93
N SER A 219 12.79 7.47 -25.96
CA SER A 219 13.72 6.73 -25.12
C SER A 219 12.99 5.62 -24.36
N ILE A 220 13.69 4.56 -23.94
CA ILE A 220 13.10 3.41 -23.25
C ILE A 220 12.40 3.87 -21.97
N ASP A 221 13.07 4.67 -21.13
CA ASP A 221 12.53 5.12 -19.85
C ASP A 221 11.29 6.04 -20.00
N ALA A 222 11.34 6.96 -20.95
CA ALA A 222 10.19 7.83 -21.23
C ALA A 222 8.99 7.04 -21.79
N PHE A 223 9.25 6.02 -22.61
CA PHE A 223 8.23 5.16 -23.16
C PHE A 223 7.62 4.27 -22.07
N GLU A 224 8.44 3.67 -21.20
CA GLU A 224 7.97 2.87 -20.05
C GLU A 224 7.05 3.69 -19.15
N THR A 225 7.54 4.83 -18.66
CA THR A 225 6.78 5.73 -17.79
C THR A 225 5.44 6.13 -18.42
N TRP A 226 5.47 6.51 -19.69
CA TRP A 226 4.24 6.89 -20.40
C TRP A 226 3.26 5.71 -20.54
N LEU A 227 3.76 4.51 -20.93
CA LEU A 227 2.95 3.33 -21.17
C LEU A 227 2.31 2.83 -19.86
N VAL A 228 3.09 2.75 -18.79
CA VAL A 228 2.62 2.37 -17.47
C VAL A 228 1.54 3.35 -17.01
N ASN A 229 1.80 4.66 -17.04
CA ASN A 229 0.82 5.67 -16.67
C ASN A 229 -0.48 5.58 -17.49
N ALA A 230 -0.36 5.38 -18.80
CA ALA A 230 -1.52 5.34 -19.68
C ALA A 230 -2.40 4.09 -19.50
N LEU A 231 -1.78 2.92 -19.24
CA LEU A 231 -2.49 1.66 -19.03
C LEU A 231 -2.99 1.55 -17.59
N VAL A 232 -2.09 1.68 -16.62
CA VAL A 232 -2.39 1.40 -15.19
C VAL A 232 -3.43 2.37 -14.64
N ARG A 233 -3.31 3.67 -14.94
CA ARG A 233 -4.32 4.66 -14.51
C ARG A 233 -5.73 4.30 -14.96
N LYS A 234 -5.89 3.74 -16.16
CA LYS A 234 -7.22 3.34 -16.68
C LYS A 234 -7.70 2.02 -16.10
N LEU A 235 -6.80 1.07 -15.87
CA LEU A 235 -7.11 -0.18 -15.18
C LEU A 235 -7.55 0.11 -13.74
N ARG A 236 -6.78 0.95 -13.02
CA ARG A 236 -7.12 1.43 -11.67
C ARG A 236 -8.51 2.06 -11.63
N ALA A 237 -8.78 3.04 -12.49
CA ALA A 237 -10.09 3.69 -12.54
C ALA A 237 -11.24 2.71 -12.83
N ALA A 238 -11.00 1.64 -13.59
CA ALA A 238 -11.99 0.60 -13.80
C ALA A 238 -12.20 -0.26 -12.55
N CYS A 239 -11.15 -0.58 -11.81
CA CYS A 239 -11.22 -1.28 -10.51
C CYS A 239 -11.95 -0.41 -9.47
N ASP A 240 -11.58 0.86 -9.31
CA ASP A 240 -12.25 1.79 -8.37
C ASP A 240 -13.77 1.87 -8.66
N LYS A 241 -14.12 1.97 -9.94
CA LYS A 241 -15.53 1.94 -10.36
C LYS A 241 -16.21 0.62 -10.00
N ALA A 242 -15.52 -0.51 -10.20
CA ALA A 242 -16.08 -1.83 -9.92
C ALA A 242 -16.29 -2.07 -8.42
N VAL A 243 -15.44 -1.53 -7.55
CA VAL A 243 -15.60 -1.59 -6.08
C VAL A 243 -16.94 -0.98 -5.64
N ILE A 244 -17.36 0.12 -6.26
CA ILE A 244 -18.62 0.79 -5.91
C ILE A 244 -19.79 0.15 -6.70
N SER A 245 -19.72 0.16 -8.03
CA SER A 245 -20.88 -0.09 -8.92
C SER A 245 -20.79 -1.37 -9.75
N GLY A 246 -19.89 -2.29 -9.40
CA GLY A 246 -19.73 -3.58 -10.07
C GLY A 246 -20.99 -4.46 -9.91
N THR A 247 -21.38 -5.16 -11.00
CA THR A 247 -22.61 -5.99 -11.01
C THR A 247 -22.37 -7.44 -10.62
N GLY A 248 -21.12 -7.91 -10.52
CA GLY A 248 -20.79 -9.31 -10.28
C GLY A 248 -20.93 -10.22 -11.50
N SER A 249 -21.31 -9.68 -12.67
CA SER A 249 -21.40 -10.43 -13.93
C SER A 249 -20.28 -9.98 -14.88
N ASN A 250 -19.31 -10.85 -15.14
CA ASN A 250 -18.10 -10.58 -15.93
C ASN A 250 -17.26 -9.38 -15.39
N GLN A 251 -17.47 -9.00 -14.16
CA GLN A 251 -16.79 -7.94 -13.43
C GLN A 251 -16.96 -8.15 -11.93
N PRO A 252 -16.13 -7.52 -11.08
CA PRO A 252 -16.26 -7.58 -9.63
C PRO A 252 -17.67 -7.22 -9.14
N THR A 253 -18.04 -7.71 -7.97
CA THR A 253 -19.27 -7.32 -7.28
C THR A 253 -19.03 -6.07 -6.46
N GLY A 254 -19.70 -4.97 -6.78
CA GLY A 254 -19.57 -3.71 -6.09
C GLY A 254 -20.46 -3.61 -4.83
N LEU A 255 -20.20 -2.57 -4.04
CA LEU A 255 -20.97 -2.27 -2.82
C LEU A 255 -22.45 -1.96 -3.14
N ASP A 256 -22.75 -1.38 -4.31
CA ASP A 256 -24.13 -1.12 -4.74
C ASP A 256 -24.96 -2.39 -4.91
N SER A 257 -24.32 -3.55 -5.15
CA SER A 257 -24.95 -4.84 -5.30
C SER A 257 -25.21 -5.56 -3.97
N GLN A 258 -24.67 -5.02 -2.86
CA GLN A 258 -24.91 -5.53 -1.53
C GLN A 258 -26.31 -5.14 -1.05
N SER A 259 -26.91 -5.98 -0.22
CA SER A 259 -28.18 -5.62 0.46
C SER A 259 -27.89 -4.62 1.59
N TRP A 260 -28.58 -3.50 1.51
CA TRP A 260 -28.51 -2.43 2.50
C TRP A 260 -29.88 -2.33 3.20
N ASP A 261 -29.88 -2.56 4.50
CA ASP A 261 -31.06 -2.54 5.35
C ASP A 261 -30.84 -1.68 6.60
N GLY A 262 -31.81 -1.61 7.50
CA GLY A 262 -31.70 -0.80 8.72
C GLY A 262 -30.60 -1.24 9.71
N THR A 263 -29.94 -2.37 9.47
CA THR A 263 -28.81 -2.84 10.32
C THR A 263 -27.45 -2.36 9.81
N ASN A 264 -27.37 -1.95 8.57
CA ASN A 264 -26.13 -1.51 7.92
C ASN A 264 -26.30 -0.24 7.08
N SER A 265 -27.48 0.40 7.10
CA SER A 265 -27.71 1.65 6.40
C SER A 265 -28.70 2.56 7.13
N VAL A 266 -28.49 3.86 6.94
CA VAL A 266 -29.42 4.92 7.33
C VAL A 266 -30.00 5.56 6.09
N THR A 267 -31.34 5.57 5.98
CA THR A 267 -32.03 6.21 4.86
C THR A 267 -32.66 7.53 5.31
N VAL A 268 -32.25 8.60 4.66
CA VAL A 268 -32.85 9.94 4.89
C VAL A 268 -34.13 10.05 4.13
N THR A 269 -35.19 10.58 4.77
CA THR A 269 -36.50 10.78 4.15
C THR A 269 -36.39 11.53 2.83
N ALA A 270 -37.13 11.09 1.82
CA ALA A 270 -37.15 11.72 0.51
C ALA A 270 -37.50 13.23 0.61
N GLY A 271 -36.72 14.06 -0.08
CA GLY A 271 -36.88 15.53 -0.05
C GLY A 271 -36.21 16.23 1.14
N SER A 272 -35.63 15.48 2.09
CA SER A 272 -34.85 16.02 3.20
C SER A 272 -33.36 15.90 2.92
N THR A 273 -32.57 16.80 3.49
CA THR A 273 -31.11 16.71 3.50
C THR A 273 -30.64 15.91 4.71
N ALA A 274 -29.53 15.18 4.57
CA ALA A 274 -28.90 14.49 5.68
C ALA A 274 -28.63 15.49 6.82
N THR A 275 -28.94 15.09 8.06
CA THR A 275 -28.73 15.86 9.28
C THR A 275 -27.52 15.35 10.06
N TYR A 276 -27.10 16.07 11.08
CA TYR A 276 -26.08 15.62 12.02
C TYR A 276 -26.47 14.31 12.69
N ASP A 277 -27.71 14.19 13.13
CA ASP A 277 -28.23 13.00 13.80
C ASP A 277 -28.14 11.76 12.90
N ASN A 278 -28.45 11.90 11.60
CA ASN A 278 -28.32 10.78 10.66
C ASN A 278 -26.87 10.30 10.52
N LEU A 279 -25.87 11.20 10.66
CA LEU A 279 -24.46 10.84 10.62
C LEU A 279 -24.03 10.12 11.90
N VAL A 280 -24.53 10.55 13.06
CA VAL A 280 -24.28 9.89 14.35
C VAL A 280 -24.96 8.53 14.40
N ASP A 281 -26.21 8.42 13.91
CA ASP A 281 -26.91 7.13 13.80
C ASP A 281 -26.14 6.16 12.89
N LEU A 282 -25.57 6.65 11.80
CA LEU A 282 -24.77 5.83 10.90
C LEU A 282 -23.47 5.35 11.57
N GLU A 283 -22.81 6.25 12.31
CA GLU A 283 -21.59 5.89 13.08
C GLU A 283 -21.89 4.79 14.09
N ALA A 284 -23.04 4.86 14.77
CA ALA A 284 -23.46 3.86 15.75
C ALA A 284 -23.71 2.45 15.15
N LEU A 285 -23.90 2.33 13.82
CA LEU A 285 -24.04 1.03 13.14
C LEU A 285 -22.69 0.36 12.86
N VAL A 286 -21.57 1.08 12.96
CA VAL A 286 -20.23 0.51 12.77
C VAL A 286 -19.84 -0.26 14.02
N GLY A 287 -19.34 -1.48 13.84
CA GLY A 287 -18.87 -2.31 14.95
C GLY A 287 -17.65 -1.68 15.64
N GLU A 288 -17.58 -1.81 16.97
CA GLU A 288 -16.51 -1.23 17.80
C GLU A 288 -15.10 -1.60 17.31
N GLY A 289 -14.90 -2.81 16.79
CA GLY A 289 -13.62 -3.27 16.25
C GLY A 289 -13.19 -2.58 14.94
N PHE A 290 -14.13 -1.96 14.23
CA PHE A 290 -13.88 -1.36 12.90
C PHE A 290 -13.81 0.16 12.93
N ILE A 291 -14.26 0.79 14.02
CA ILE A 291 -14.36 2.26 14.12
C ILE A 291 -12.99 2.95 14.03
N THR A 292 -11.94 2.33 14.55
CA THR A 292 -10.58 2.91 14.59
C THR A 292 -10.01 3.19 13.19
N ASN A 293 -10.33 2.36 12.20
CA ASN A 293 -9.85 2.47 10.83
C ASN A 293 -10.93 2.99 9.87
N ALA A 294 -12.01 3.52 10.41
CA ALA A 294 -13.14 3.96 9.61
C ALA A 294 -12.82 5.19 8.76
N VAL A 295 -13.24 5.16 7.50
CA VAL A 295 -13.06 6.23 6.52
C VAL A 295 -14.38 6.52 5.83
N TRP A 296 -14.70 7.82 5.70
CA TRP A 296 -15.82 8.28 4.89
C TRP A 296 -15.45 8.29 3.41
N VAL A 297 -16.33 7.74 2.57
CA VAL A 297 -16.20 7.84 1.11
C VAL A 297 -17.52 8.29 0.50
N PHE A 298 -17.48 9.40 -0.22
CA PHE A 298 -18.63 9.97 -0.93
C PHE A 298 -18.18 10.86 -2.08
N ASN A 299 -19.13 11.28 -2.91
CA ASN A 299 -18.82 12.13 -4.06
C ASN A 299 -18.74 13.63 -3.70
N ARG A 300 -18.30 14.43 -4.66
CA ARG A 300 -18.15 15.89 -4.49
C ARG A 300 -19.49 16.60 -4.19
N LYS A 301 -20.63 16.08 -4.72
CA LYS A 301 -21.93 16.68 -4.45
C LYS A 301 -22.36 16.46 -3.00
N MET A 302 -22.19 15.23 -2.51
CA MET A 302 -22.45 14.90 -1.10
C MET A 302 -21.57 15.71 -0.17
N LYS A 303 -20.27 15.88 -0.50
CA LYS A 303 -19.39 16.79 0.24
C LYS A 303 -19.97 18.20 0.34
N ALA A 304 -20.48 18.76 -0.78
CA ALA A 304 -21.06 20.09 -0.78
C ALA A 304 -22.33 20.20 0.12
N THR A 305 -23.09 19.11 0.22
CA THR A 305 -24.24 19.02 1.14
C THR A 305 -23.77 18.99 2.59
N LEU A 306 -22.81 18.12 2.92
CA LEU A 306 -22.28 17.96 4.27
C LEU A 306 -21.51 19.20 4.77
N LEU A 307 -20.85 19.94 3.88
CA LEU A 307 -20.21 21.22 4.21
C LEU A 307 -21.21 22.32 4.64
N LYS A 308 -22.48 22.19 4.28
CA LYS A 308 -23.54 23.13 4.70
C LYS A 308 -24.11 22.82 6.07
N LEU A 309 -23.83 21.61 6.59
CA LEU A 309 -24.25 21.24 7.94
C LEU A 309 -23.52 22.08 8.98
N LYS A 310 -24.27 22.64 9.90
CA LYS A 310 -23.78 23.51 10.97
C LYS A 310 -24.40 23.05 12.28
N ASP A 311 -23.68 23.25 13.36
CA ASP A 311 -24.23 23.13 14.71
C ASP A 311 -25.18 24.28 15.04
N ASP A 312 -25.81 24.25 16.23
CA ASP A 312 -26.71 25.29 16.73
C ASP A 312 -26.01 26.64 16.84
N GLN A 313 -24.67 26.64 16.94
CA GLN A 313 -23.87 27.87 17.00
C GLN A 313 -23.40 28.32 15.59
N LYS A 314 -23.94 27.71 14.52
CA LYS A 314 -23.60 27.97 13.09
C LYS A 314 -22.16 27.63 12.71
N ARG A 315 -21.45 26.81 13.46
CA ARG A 315 -20.11 26.31 13.11
C ARG A 315 -20.25 25.14 12.16
N PRO A 316 -19.40 25.04 11.14
CA PRO A 316 -19.41 23.87 10.23
C PRO A 316 -18.94 22.62 10.98
N ILE A 317 -19.64 21.50 10.75
CA ILE A 317 -19.30 20.19 11.34
C ILE A 317 -18.14 19.52 10.58
N PHE A 318 -18.01 19.86 9.29
CA PHE A 318 -16.95 19.33 8.44
C PHE A 318 -15.67 20.14 8.59
N GLU A 319 -14.60 19.51 9.07
CA GLU A 319 -13.28 20.11 9.17
C GLU A 319 -12.52 19.95 7.85
N ARG A 320 -11.97 21.05 7.33
CA ARG A 320 -11.18 21.05 6.09
C ARG A 320 -9.72 20.84 6.44
N ALA A 321 -9.19 19.71 6.04
CA ALA A 321 -7.77 19.42 6.00
C ALA A 321 -7.45 18.72 4.67
N ILE A 322 -6.26 18.91 4.14
CA ILE A 322 -5.81 18.20 2.93
C ILE A 322 -4.53 17.47 3.33
N GLU A 323 -4.65 16.17 3.54
CA GLU A 323 -3.56 15.28 3.91
C GLU A 323 -3.68 13.99 3.12
N ASP A 324 -2.60 13.51 2.53
CA ASP A 324 -2.42 12.18 1.90
C ASP A 324 -3.67 11.55 1.22
N GLY A 325 -4.32 12.32 0.33
CA GLY A 325 -5.51 11.85 -0.40
C GLY A 325 -6.84 12.00 0.34
N PHE A 326 -6.83 12.53 1.57
CA PHE A 326 -8.03 12.94 2.31
C PHE A 326 -8.32 14.42 2.11
N VAL A 327 -9.59 14.78 2.14
CA VAL A 327 -10.05 16.16 1.88
C VAL A 327 -10.61 16.87 3.10
N GLY A 328 -10.51 16.26 4.25
CA GLY A 328 -10.97 16.75 5.53
C GLY A 328 -11.41 15.65 6.48
N TYR A 329 -11.97 16.07 7.60
CA TYR A 329 -12.50 15.19 8.63
C TYR A 329 -13.99 15.45 8.85
N LEU A 330 -14.75 14.40 9.02
CA LEU A 330 -16.17 14.44 9.37
C LEU A 330 -16.39 13.59 10.61
N LEU A 331 -16.90 14.15 11.70
CA LEU A 331 -17.01 13.51 13.01
C LEU A 331 -15.67 12.95 13.54
N GLY A 332 -14.53 13.58 13.18
CA GLY A 332 -13.19 13.11 13.57
C GLY A 332 -12.60 12.03 12.67
N TYR A 333 -13.33 11.52 11.66
CA TYR A 333 -12.86 10.49 10.75
C TYR A 333 -12.46 11.08 9.40
N PRO A 334 -11.40 10.54 8.76
CA PRO A 334 -10.91 11.03 7.48
C PRO A 334 -11.93 10.83 6.36
N VAL A 335 -11.96 11.77 5.43
CA VAL A 335 -12.88 11.78 4.30
C VAL A 335 -12.12 11.66 2.99
N ARG A 336 -12.52 10.71 2.16
CA ARG A 336 -12.06 10.54 0.78
C ARG A 336 -13.18 10.80 -0.21
N LEU A 337 -12.84 11.41 -1.35
CA LEU A 337 -13.78 11.64 -2.42
C LEU A 337 -13.61 10.60 -3.52
N ASP A 338 -14.72 10.01 -3.95
CA ASP A 338 -14.76 9.18 -5.12
C ASP A 338 -15.95 9.56 -6.04
N ALA A 339 -15.65 9.74 -7.33
CA ALA A 339 -16.65 10.15 -8.31
C ALA A 339 -17.62 9.02 -8.71
N ASN A 340 -17.28 7.77 -8.39
CA ASN A 340 -18.11 6.62 -8.71
C ASN A 340 -19.24 6.39 -7.71
N VAL A 341 -19.17 7.01 -6.53
CA VAL A 341 -20.25 6.99 -5.54
C VAL A 341 -21.42 7.80 -6.07
N LYS A 342 -22.63 7.25 -5.98
CA LYS A 342 -23.85 7.90 -6.46
C LYS A 342 -24.15 9.17 -5.68
N ASP A 343 -24.87 10.07 -6.34
CA ASP A 343 -25.36 11.31 -5.71
C ASP A 343 -26.30 10.96 -4.55
N GLY A 344 -26.10 11.59 -3.40
CA GLY A 344 -26.90 11.34 -2.20
C GLY A 344 -26.46 10.09 -1.40
N GLU A 345 -25.43 9.40 -1.80
CA GLU A 345 -24.90 8.26 -1.08
C GLU A 345 -23.58 8.58 -0.41
N ALA A 346 -23.34 7.99 0.76
CA ALA A 346 -22.05 8.01 1.45
C ALA A 346 -21.81 6.65 2.11
N TYR A 347 -20.58 6.17 2.06
CA TYR A 347 -20.13 4.96 2.73
C TYR A 347 -19.22 5.34 3.88
N PHE A 348 -19.33 4.61 5.00
CA PHE A 348 -18.52 4.79 6.17
C PHE A 348 -18.12 3.44 6.77
N GLY A 349 -16.91 3.35 7.34
CA GLY A 349 -16.42 2.17 8.04
C GLY A 349 -15.02 1.75 7.63
N ASP A 350 -14.62 0.55 8.05
CA ASP A 350 -13.33 -0.07 7.71
C ASP A 350 -13.39 -0.76 6.35
N TRP A 351 -12.80 -0.12 5.36
CA TRP A 351 -12.77 -0.59 3.98
C TRP A 351 -11.94 -1.87 3.80
N LYS A 352 -10.90 -2.07 4.64
CA LYS A 352 -10.07 -3.28 4.59
C LYS A 352 -10.87 -4.51 5.02
N ALA A 353 -11.64 -4.38 6.07
CA ALA A 353 -12.52 -5.44 6.54
C ALA A 353 -13.74 -5.63 5.63
N GLY A 354 -14.22 -4.54 4.99
CA GLY A 354 -15.48 -4.50 4.26
C GLY A 354 -15.40 -4.98 2.82
N TYR A 355 -14.24 -4.91 2.16
CA TYR A 355 -14.09 -5.29 0.74
C TYR A 355 -12.76 -5.96 0.46
N VAL A 356 -12.79 -7.06 -0.30
CA VAL A 356 -11.60 -7.78 -0.76
C VAL A 356 -11.56 -7.82 -2.29
N MET A 357 -10.38 -7.54 -2.86
CA MET A 357 -10.11 -7.70 -4.29
C MET A 357 -8.87 -8.56 -4.47
N ASN A 358 -8.96 -9.53 -5.38
CA ASN A 358 -7.85 -10.41 -5.74
C ASN A 358 -7.44 -10.21 -7.19
N PHE A 359 -6.15 -10.06 -7.44
CA PHE A 359 -5.56 -10.13 -8.76
C PHE A 359 -5.02 -11.54 -8.98
N ALA A 360 -5.83 -12.41 -9.58
CA ALA A 360 -5.45 -13.81 -9.87
C ALA A 360 -4.29 -13.90 -10.88
N GLN A 361 -4.15 -12.88 -11.72
CA GLN A 361 -3.00 -12.71 -12.61
C GLN A 361 -2.58 -11.23 -12.58
N PRO A 362 -1.29 -10.97 -12.36
CA PRO A 362 -0.76 -9.60 -12.42
C PRO A 362 -0.96 -9.00 -13.81
N ILE A 363 -0.82 -7.67 -13.90
CA ILE A 363 -1.00 -6.97 -15.16
C ILE A 363 0.06 -7.45 -16.16
N GLU A 364 -0.39 -7.89 -17.32
CA GLU A 364 0.44 -8.22 -18.48
C GLU A 364 0.39 -7.10 -19.52
N ILE A 365 1.55 -6.77 -20.11
CA ILE A 365 1.64 -5.79 -21.19
C ILE A 365 2.11 -6.50 -22.46
N ALA A 366 1.34 -6.38 -23.53
CA ALA A 366 1.68 -6.93 -24.85
C ALA A 366 1.51 -5.88 -25.95
N SER A 367 2.22 -6.05 -27.07
CA SER A 367 2.11 -5.19 -28.24
C SER A 367 1.77 -6.00 -29.50
N SER A 368 0.96 -5.43 -30.39
CA SER A 368 0.64 -5.98 -31.70
C SER A 368 0.65 -4.90 -32.79
N GLU A 369 1.22 -5.22 -33.95
CA GLU A 369 1.17 -4.38 -35.16
C GLU A 369 0.04 -4.77 -36.07
N GLU A 370 -0.31 -6.06 -36.11
CA GLU A 370 -1.35 -6.57 -36.99
C GLU A 370 -2.65 -5.83 -36.81
N ALA A 371 -3.03 -5.57 -35.53
CA ALA A 371 -4.20 -4.78 -35.17
C ALA A 371 -4.14 -3.31 -35.63
N GLY A 372 -2.96 -2.80 -35.96
CA GLY A 372 -2.71 -1.40 -36.37
C GLY A 372 -2.17 -1.23 -37.78
N PHE A 373 -2.02 -2.32 -38.56
CA PHE A 373 -1.34 -2.34 -39.84
C PHE A 373 -1.84 -1.27 -40.81
N MET A 374 -3.14 -1.19 -41.03
CA MET A 374 -3.79 -0.24 -41.96
C MET A 374 -3.54 1.22 -41.60
N SER A 375 -3.22 1.54 -40.36
CA SER A 375 -3.02 2.91 -39.88
C SER A 375 -1.57 3.22 -39.49
N GLY A 376 -0.62 2.30 -39.77
CA GLY A 376 0.79 2.46 -39.39
C GLY A 376 0.98 2.68 -37.90
N SER A 377 0.16 2.05 -37.06
CA SER A 377 0.15 2.20 -35.61
C SER A 377 0.45 0.89 -34.91
N VAL A 378 0.98 0.96 -33.69
CA VAL A 378 1.17 -0.18 -32.79
C VAL A 378 0.07 -0.16 -31.73
N VAL A 379 -0.52 -1.32 -31.46
CA VAL A 379 -1.52 -1.48 -30.41
C VAL A 379 -0.86 -2.11 -29.19
N TYR A 380 -0.96 -1.47 -28.04
CA TYR A 380 -0.51 -1.98 -26.73
C TYR A 380 -1.73 -2.42 -25.93
N ARG A 381 -1.61 -3.56 -25.26
CA ARG A 381 -2.65 -4.14 -24.43
C ARG A 381 -2.11 -4.34 -23.03
N GLY A 382 -2.76 -3.74 -22.02
CA GLY A 382 -2.66 -4.13 -20.63
C GLY A 382 -3.81 -5.06 -20.27
N MET A 383 -3.54 -6.19 -19.66
CA MET A 383 -4.52 -7.19 -19.24
C MET A 383 -4.21 -7.65 -17.81
N ALA A 384 -5.25 -7.80 -17.01
CA ALA A 384 -5.19 -8.41 -15.68
C ALA A 384 -6.38 -9.34 -15.49
N LEU A 385 -6.24 -10.32 -14.62
CA LEU A 385 -7.36 -11.12 -14.13
C LEU A 385 -7.64 -10.69 -12.69
N ALA A 386 -8.81 -10.11 -12.46
CA ALA A 386 -9.19 -9.62 -11.15
C ALA A 386 -10.65 -9.90 -10.83
N ASP A 387 -10.93 -10.11 -9.55
CA ASP A 387 -12.29 -10.11 -9.02
C ASP A 387 -12.28 -9.47 -7.63
N GLY A 388 -13.42 -8.97 -7.19
CA GLY A 388 -13.59 -8.39 -5.87
C GLY A 388 -15.03 -8.48 -5.41
N LYS A 389 -15.20 -8.64 -4.11
CA LYS A 389 -16.52 -8.72 -3.49
C LYS A 389 -16.53 -8.06 -2.12
N PRO A 390 -17.70 -7.53 -1.71
CA PRO A 390 -17.92 -7.18 -0.31
C PRO A 390 -17.79 -8.44 0.57
N THR A 391 -17.13 -8.32 1.69
CA THR A 391 -16.95 -9.43 2.65
C THR A 391 -18.26 -9.80 3.30
N GLY A 392 -19.16 -8.83 3.47
CA GLY A 392 -20.42 -8.98 4.15
C GLY A 392 -20.27 -9.11 5.68
N VAL A 393 -19.14 -8.67 6.22
CA VAL A 393 -18.92 -8.56 7.67
C VAL A 393 -19.86 -7.48 8.21
N LYS A 394 -20.66 -7.84 9.22
CA LYS A 394 -21.60 -6.90 9.84
C LYS A 394 -20.85 -5.80 10.57
N GLY A 395 -21.27 -4.55 10.36
CA GLY A 395 -20.66 -3.38 10.99
C GLY A 395 -19.29 -2.97 10.42
N ALA A 396 -18.73 -3.67 9.41
CA ALA A 396 -17.50 -3.25 8.77
C ALA A 396 -17.70 -2.02 7.87
N LEU A 397 -18.76 -2.04 7.06
CA LEU A 397 -19.17 -0.92 6.19
C LEU A 397 -20.65 -0.63 6.37
N VAL A 398 -20.98 0.65 6.42
CA VAL A 398 -22.35 1.16 6.50
C VAL A 398 -22.60 2.20 5.42
N LYS A 399 -23.86 2.39 5.04
CA LYS A 399 -24.26 3.28 3.93
C LYS A 399 -25.30 4.30 4.38
N LEU A 400 -25.04 5.57 4.08
CA LEU A 400 -26.05 6.62 4.12
C LEU A 400 -26.70 6.75 2.74
N VAL A 401 -28.01 6.73 2.70
CA VAL A 401 -28.79 6.94 1.47
C VAL A 401 -29.71 8.14 1.65
N GLN A 402 -29.46 9.20 0.91
CA GLN A 402 -30.36 10.35 0.82
C GLN A 402 -31.12 10.23 -0.49
N ALA A 403 -32.42 9.91 -0.42
CA ALA A 403 -33.26 9.88 -1.60
C ALA A 403 -33.29 11.29 -2.24
N MET A 404 -32.82 11.40 -3.47
CA MET A 404 -32.96 12.65 -4.24
C MET A 404 -34.43 12.81 -4.66
N ALA A 405 -34.92 14.05 -4.58
CA ALA A 405 -36.25 14.40 -5.02
C ALA A 405 -36.34 14.38 -6.56
#